data_8c73345a0583dcf005ca96b460c99721
#
_entry.id   8c73345a0583dcf005ca96b460c99721
#
_cell.length_a   1.000
_cell.length_b   1.000
_cell.length_c   1.000
_cell.angle_alpha   90.00
_cell.angle_beta   90.00
_cell.angle_gamma   90.00
#
_symmetry.space_group_name_H-M   'P 1'
#
loop_
_entity.id
_entity.type
_entity.pdbx_description
1 polymer ?
#
loop_
_entity_poly.entity_id
_entity_poly.type
_entity_poly.pdbx_seq_one_letter_code
_entity_poly.pdbx_strand_id
1 'polypeptide(L)'
;MVLQPVFGLLSDRCSTRWGQRKPFILCGAVAVAVSITGLAWAENTASFLRKLSGSPDIGGDSERVLRCVLAFIWIWVLNISIQSAQMGIRTSIVESCSREQQGPATAWSGVAVAVGNLCGYLLNTLEINRVPMFGAMTPFQSLCVIVSSLLVFLASLTCILAPRPSVALPAGKNLRLRHLAREAVQTITSELGSPPKVIKQLFEIQFYSWMAWFPVMYYQTR
;
A
#
# COMPACT_ATOMS: atom_id res chain seq x y z
N MET A 1 -0.37 11.24 0.83
CA MET A 1 -1.76 11.74 0.80
C MET A 1 -2.20 12.25 -0.58
N VAL A 2 -1.37 12.92 -1.35
CA VAL A 2 -1.73 13.45 -2.71
C VAL A 2 -2.11 12.35 -3.73
N LEU A 3 -1.55 11.15 -3.59
CA LEU A 3 -1.82 10.03 -4.52
C LEU A 3 -3.19 9.36 -4.31
N GLN A 4 -3.79 9.46 -3.13
CA GLN A 4 -5.08 8.82 -2.84
C GLN A 4 -6.23 9.33 -3.72
N PRO A 5 -6.43 10.65 -3.90
CA PRO A 5 -7.45 11.15 -4.82
C PRO A 5 -7.23 10.73 -6.28
N VAL A 6 -5.95 10.65 -6.70
CA VAL A 6 -5.60 10.20 -8.07
C VAL A 6 -6.02 8.75 -8.29
N PHE A 7 -5.70 7.88 -7.33
CA PHE A 7 -6.12 6.47 -7.40
C PHE A 7 -7.64 6.30 -7.29
N GLY A 8 -8.33 7.15 -6.51
CA GLY A 8 -9.78 7.21 -6.44
C GLY A 8 -10.39 7.49 -7.81
N LEU A 9 -10.00 8.59 -8.44
CA LEU A 9 -10.47 8.97 -9.77
C LEU A 9 -10.16 7.93 -10.85
N LEU A 10 -8.97 7.32 -10.78
CA LEU A 10 -8.56 6.28 -11.71
C LEU A 10 -9.42 5.02 -11.54
N SER A 11 -9.71 4.64 -10.31
CA SER A 11 -10.55 3.50 -9.97
C SER A 11 -12.00 3.71 -10.39
N ASP A 12 -12.56 4.92 -10.21
CA ASP A 12 -13.95 5.25 -10.59
C ASP A 12 -14.19 5.13 -12.10
N ARG A 13 -13.14 5.29 -12.90
CA ARG A 13 -13.21 5.25 -14.37
C ARG A 13 -12.86 3.89 -14.97
N CYS A 14 -12.31 2.98 -14.20
CA CYS A 14 -12.03 1.61 -14.66
C CYS A 14 -13.29 0.77 -14.64
N SER A 15 -13.85 0.44 -15.81
CA SER A 15 -14.92 -0.55 -15.93
C SER A 15 -14.35 -1.90 -16.34
N THR A 16 -14.06 -2.75 -15.36
CA THR A 16 -13.59 -4.12 -15.61
C THR A 16 -14.72 -5.11 -15.33
N ARG A 17 -14.72 -6.25 -16.03
CA ARG A 17 -15.69 -7.35 -15.78
C ARG A 17 -15.72 -7.85 -14.33
N TRP A 18 -14.67 -7.57 -13.56
CA TRP A 18 -14.51 -7.98 -12.15
C TRP A 18 -15.02 -6.92 -11.17
N GLY A 19 -15.46 -5.75 -11.65
CA GLY A 19 -15.82 -4.59 -10.87
C GLY A 19 -14.74 -3.50 -10.94
N GLN A 20 -15.06 -2.31 -10.43
CA GLN A 20 -14.18 -1.13 -10.53
C GLN A 20 -13.02 -1.18 -9.53
N ARG A 21 -13.26 -1.74 -8.33
CA ARG A 21 -12.31 -1.70 -7.20
C ARG A 21 -11.39 -2.93 -7.09
N LYS A 22 -11.91 -4.12 -7.45
CA LYS A 22 -11.19 -5.39 -7.30
C LYS A 22 -9.81 -5.42 -8.00
N PRO A 23 -9.66 -4.95 -9.26
CA PRO A 23 -8.36 -4.96 -9.93
C PRO A 23 -7.35 -4.06 -9.22
N PHE A 24 -7.78 -2.93 -8.62
CA PHE A 24 -6.88 -2.03 -7.89
C PHE A 24 -6.40 -2.65 -6.58
N ILE A 25 -7.27 -3.37 -5.87
CA ILE A 25 -6.90 -4.11 -4.65
C ILE A 25 -5.88 -5.19 -5.00
N LEU A 26 -6.15 -6.00 -6.01
CA LEU A 26 -5.28 -7.11 -6.40
C LEU A 26 -3.94 -6.59 -6.95
N CYS A 27 -3.99 -5.65 -7.89
CA CYS A 27 -2.78 -5.04 -8.46
C CYS A 27 -1.94 -4.33 -7.39
N GLY A 28 -2.59 -3.61 -6.47
CA GLY A 28 -1.93 -2.98 -5.33
C GLY A 28 -1.28 -4.01 -4.41
N ALA A 29 -1.97 -5.10 -4.06
CA ALA A 29 -1.42 -6.15 -3.22
C ALA A 29 -0.22 -6.87 -3.88
N VAL A 30 -0.32 -7.18 -5.18
CA VAL A 30 0.80 -7.78 -5.93
C VAL A 30 1.99 -6.81 -6.00
N ALA A 31 1.74 -5.53 -6.26
CA ALA A 31 2.79 -4.53 -6.29
C ALA A 31 3.47 -4.35 -4.92
N VAL A 32 2.71 -4.40 -3.82
CA VAL A 32 3.25 -4.42 -2.45
C VAL A 32 4.12 -5.66 -2.23
N ALA A 33 3.64 -6.85 -2.60
CA ALA A 33 4.38 -8.10 -2.47
C ALA A 33 5.71 -8.05 -3.24
N VAL A 34 5.69 -7.58 -4.49
CA VAL A 34 6.88 -7.38 -5.32
C VAL A 34 7.85 -6.38 -4.69
N SER A 35 7.33 -5.27 -4.16
CA SER A 35 8.16 -4.23 -3.55
C SER A 35 8.84 -4.71 -2.27
N ILE A 36 8.13 -5.44 -1.40
CA ILE A 36 8.69 -6.02 -0.18
C ILE A 36 9.77 -7.06 -0.53
N THR A 37 9.47 -7.91 -1.51
CA THR A 37 10.42 -8.90 -2.00
C THR A 37 11.65 -8.23 -2.61
N GLY A 38 11.46 -7.22 -3.47
CA GLY A 38 12.55 -6.44 -4.06
C GLY A 38 13.43 -5.76 -2.99
N LEU A 39 12.83 -5.24 -1.93
CA LEU A 39 13.56 -4.67 -0.80
C LEU A 39 14.37 -5.73 -0.04
N ALA A 40 13.79 -6.92 0.20
CA ALA A 40 14.47 -8.02 0.89
C ALA A 40 15.68 -8.57 0.13
N TRP A 41 15.65 -8.52 -1.20
CA TRP A 41 16.75 -8.93 -2.08
C TRP A 41 17.55 -7.77 -2.66
N ALA A 42 17.40 -6.54 -2.15
CA ALA A 42 18.09 -5.36 -2.67
C ALA A 42 19.61 -5.52 -2.65
N GLU A 43 20.17 -6.19 -1.65
CA GLU A 43 21.61 -6.50 -1.53
C GLU A 43 22.07 -7.45 -2.65
N ASN A 44 21.37 -8.54 -2.86
CA ASN A 44 21.68 -9.52 -3.90
C ASN A 44 21.52 -8.90 -5.29
N THR A 45 20.51 -8.05 -5.48
CA THR A 45 20.26 -7.33 -6.73
C THR A 45 21.38 -6.32 -7.02
N ALA A 46 21.86 -5.60 -6.03
CA ALA A 46 22.98 -4.68 -6.17
C ALA A 46 24.25 -5.41 -6.57
N SER A 47 24.55 -6.55 -5.93
CA SER A 47 25.70 -7.38 -6.23
C SER A 47 25.63 -7.97 -7.65
N PHE A 48 24.44 -8.36 -8.09
CA PHE A 48 24.21 -8.88 -9.44
C PHE A 48 24.38 -7.80 -10.51
N LEU A 49 23.79 -6.62 -10.31
CA LEU A 49 23.91 -5.47 -11.21
C LEU A 49 25.38 -5.04 -11.36
N ARG A 50 26.14 -5.06 -10.28
CA ARG A 50 27.57 -4.77 -10.31
C ARG A 50 28.36 -5.76 -11.18
N LYS A 51 28.10 -7.06 -11.01
CA LYS A 51 28.72 -8.11 -11.85
C LYS A 51 28.43 -7.92 -13.34
N LEU A 52 27.19 -7.49 -13.67
CA LEU A 52 26.81 -7.22 -15.07
C LEU A 52 27.48 -5.96 -15.63
N SER A 53 27.72 -4.95 -14.80
CA SER A 53 28.31 -3.68 -15.22
C SER A 53 29.83 -3.77 -15.51
N GLY A 54 30.48 -4.90 -15.20
CA GLY A 54 31.88 -5.13 -15.52
C GLY A 54 32.87 -4.13 -14.89
N SER A 55 32.41 -3.32 -13.94
CA SER A 55 33.25 -2.30 -13.30
C SER A 55 34.22 -2.95 -12.34
N PRO A 56 35.55 -2.81 -12.56
CA PRO A 56 36.54 -3.28 -11.60
C PRO A 56 36.40 -2.47 -10.30
N ASP A 57 36.83 -3.05 -9.21
CA ASP A 57 36.87 -2.58 -7.83
C ASP A 57 37.00 -1.05 -7.63
N ILE A 58 35.92 -0.34 -7.81
CA ILE A 58 35.83 1.04 -7.33
C ILE A 58 35.17 0.94 -5.93
N GLY A 59 36.03 0.89 -4.91
CA GLY A 59 35.77 1.00 -3.48
C GLY A 59 34.40 0.61 -2.92
N GLY A 60 34.35 -0.06 -1.79
CA GLY A 60 33.13 -0.52 -1.11
C GLY A 60 32.04 0.55 -0.90
N ASP A 61 32.33 1.83 -1.13
CA ASP A 61 31.39 2.93 -1.03
C ASP A 61 30.39 2.98 -2.19
N SER A 62 30.82 2.66 -3.43
CA SER A 62 29.90 2.63 -4.60
C SER A 62 28.83 1.53 -4.46
N GLU A 63 29.18 0.40 -3.87
CA GLU A 63 28.23 -0.69 -3.63
C GLU A 63 27.22 -0.30 -2.55
N ARG A 64 27.68 0.37 -1.49
CA ARG A 64 26.79 0.90 -0.44
C ARG A 64 25.78 1.91 -1.02
N VAL A 65 26.27 2.83 -1.83
CA VAL A 65 25.41 3.83 -2.50
C VAL A 65 24.38 3.14 -3.39
N LEU A 66 24.77 2.16 -4.19
CA LEU A 66 23.85 1.42 -5.05
C LEU A 66 22.79 0.67 -4.25
N ARG A 67 23.16 0.01 -3.15
CA ARG A 67 22.20 -0.65 -2.23
C ARG A 67 21.21 0.36 -1.65
N CYS A 68 21.70 1.50 -1.17
CA CYS A 68 20.86 2.55 -0.62
C CYS A 68 19.88 3.12 -1.66
N VAL A 69 20.34 3.36 -2.88
CA VAL A 69 19.49 3.86 -3.98
C VAL A 69 18.41 2.82 -4.34
N LEU A 70 18.78 1.55 -4.48
CA LEU A 70 17.82 0.48 -4.76
C LEU A 70 16.79 0.34 -3.62
N ALA A 71 17.24 0.33 -2.37
CA ALA A 71 16.35 0.28 -1.22
C ALA A 71 15.40 1.48 -1.20
N PHE A 72 15.90 2.68 -1.47
CA PHE A 72 15.11 3.90 -1.55
C PHE A 72 14.02 3.81 -2.64
N ILE A 73 14.38 3.33 -3.84
CA ILE A 73 13.42 3.12 -4.93
C ILE A 73 12.33 2.13 -4.50
N TRP A 74 12.72 0.98 -3.91
CA TRP A 74 11.74 -0.02 -3.47
C TRP A 74 10.82 0.49 -2.37
N ILE A 75 11.32 1.30 -1.44
CA ILE A 75 10.50 1.94 -0.41
C ILE A 75 9.48 2.91 -1.03
N TRP A 76 9.86 3.67 -2.05
CA TRP A 76 8.92 4.55 -2.76
C TRP A 76 7.85 3.77 -3.51
N VAL A 77 8.24 2.73 -4.24
CA VAL A 77 7.29 1.85 -4.94
C VAL A 77 6.35 1.18 -3.93
N LEU A 78 6.86 0.72 -2.81
CA LEU A 78 6.08 0.13 -1.71
C LEU A 78 5.04 1.11 -1.19
N ASN A 79 5.44 2.35 -0.87
CA ASN A 79 4.52 3.37 -0.37
C ASN A 79 3.39 3.69 -1.36
N ILE A 80 3.71 3.81 -2.65
CA ILE A 80 2.71 4.05 -3.70
C ILE A 80 1.75 2.86 -3.80
N SER A 81 2.26 1.64 -3.76
CA SER A 81 1.47 0.41 -3.87
C SER A 81 0.53 0.21 -2.69
N ILE A 82 1.00 0.49 -1.47
CA ILE A 82 0.18 0.45 -0.25
C ILE A 82 -1.00 1.43 -0.35
N GLN A 83 -0.75 2.66 -0.82
CA GLN A 83 -1.81 3.65 -0.98
C GLN A 83 -2.90 3.20 -1.96
N SER A 84 -2.50 2.56 -3.07
CA SER A 84 -3.43 2.00 -4.05
C SER A 84 -4.31 0.90 -3.44
N ALA A 85 -3.71 -0.06 -2.74
CA ALA A 85 -4.44 -1.16 -2.08
C ALA A 85 -5.38 -0.65 -0.99
N GLN A 86 -4.90 0.23 -0.10
CA GLN A 86 -5.70 0.80 0.99
C GLN A 86 -6.89 1.61 0.47
N MET A 87 -6.69 2.39 -0.59
CA MET A 87 -7.77 3.15 -1.20
C MET A 87 -8.86 2.22 -1.75
N GLY A 88 -8.47 1.17 -2.47
CA GLY A 88 -9.41 0.16 -2.98
C GLY A 88 -10.22 -0.50 -1.87
N ILE A 89 -9.60 -0.91 -0.77
CA ILE A 89 -10.25 -1.56 0.37
C ILE A 89 -11.23 -0.61 1.06
N ARG A 90 -10.79 0.61 1.42
CA ARG A 90 -11.64 1.61 2.10
C ARG A 90 -12.87 1.97 1.28
N THR A 91 -12.69 2.20 -0.02
CA THR A 91 -13.79 2.54 -0.91
C THR A 91 -14.76 1.36 -1.06
N SER A 92 -14.25 0.13 -1.18
CA SER A 92 -15.09 -1.07 -1.23
C SER A 92 -15.96 -1.23 0.02
N ILE A 93 -15.46 -0.92 1.21
CA ILE A 93 -16.24 -0.96 2.46
C ILE A 93 -17.38 0.07 2.40
N VAL A 94 -17.08 1.31 2.00
CA VAL A 94 -18.08 2.39 1.92
C VAL A 94 -19.16 2.08 0.88
N GLU A 95 -18.80 1.51 -0.25
CA GLU A 95 -19.74 1.15 -1.34
C GLU A 95 -20.58 -0.08 -1.02
N SER A 96 -20.07 -1.00 -0.20
CA SER A 96 -20.76 -2.25 0.14
C SER A 96 -21.71 -2.12 1.32
N CYS A 97 -21.56 -1.08 2.15
CA CYS A 97 -22.33 -0.89 3.37
C CYS A 97 -23.35 0.25 3.22
N SER A 98 -24.56 0.08 3.77
CA SER A 98 -25.53 1.16 3.94
C SER A 98 -25.01 2.23 4.90
N ARG A 99 -25.58 3.44 4.86
CA ARG A 99 -25.15 4.55 5.74
C ARG A 99 -25.18 4.16 7.24
N GLU A 100 -26.15 3.37 7.65
CA GLU A 100 -26.30 2.91 9.03
C GLU A 100 -25.24 1.85 9.41
N GLN A 101 -24.78 1.08 8.44
CA GLN A 101 -23.78 0.02 8.65
C GLN A 101 -22.33 0.51 8.54
N GLN A 102 -22.08 1.72 8.05
CA GLN A 102 -20.73 2.27 7.88
C GLN A 102 -19.96 2.42 9.19
N GLY A 103 -20.65 2.80 10.28
CA GLY A 103 -20.04 2.90 11.62
C GLY A 103 -19.49 1.57 12.10
N PRO A 104 -20.36 0.52 12.25
CA PRO A 104 -19.91 -0.82 12.60
C PRO A 104 -18.85 -1.39 11.65
N ALA A 105 -18.98 -1.21 10.33
CA ALA A 105 -18.00 -1.70 9.35
C ALA A 105 -16.61 -1.08 9.55
N THR A 106 -16.57 0.22 9.85
CA THR A 106 -15.33 0.93 10.15
C THR A 106 -14.69 0.43 11.46
N ALA A 107 -15.50 0.17 12.48
CA ALA A 107 -15.04 -0.39 13.75
C ALA A 107 -14.44 -1.79 13.57
N TRP A 108 -15.09 -2.68 12.81
CA TRP A 108 -14.56 -4.00 12.46
C TRP A 108 -13.27 -3.93 11.65
N SER A 109 -13.18 -2.97 10.73
CA SER A 109 -11.93 -2.70 10.01
C SER A 109 -10.80 -2.32 10.96
N GLY A 110 -11.08 -1.50 11.98
CA GLY A 110 -10.10 -1.16 13.03
C GLY A 110 -9.64 -2.38 13.83
N VAL A 111 -10.56 -3.25 14.21
CA VAL A 111 -10.26 -4.52 14.91
C VAL A 111 -9.38 -5.40 14.02
N ALA A 112 -9.69 -5.53 12.74
CA ALA A 112 -8.89 -6.33 11.81
C ALA A 112 -7.45 -5.79 11.66
N VAL A 113 -7.28 -4.46 11.63
CA VAL A 113 -5.95 -3.82 11.63
C VAL A 113 -5.19 -4.13 12.92
N ALA A 114 -5.84 -4.04 14.08
CA ALA A 114 -5.23 -4.34 15.37
C ALA A 114 -4.77 -5.82 15.45
N VAL A 115 -5.62 -6.75 15.03
CA VAL A 115 -5.28 -8.18 14.95
C VAL A 115 -4.11 -8.40 13.99
N GLY A 116 -4.13 -7.76 12.81
CA GLY A 116 -3.03 -7.86 11.84
C GLY A 116 -1.70 -7.37 12.41
N ASN A 117 -1.71 -6.26 13.14
CA ASN A 117 -0.50 -5.75 13.81
C ASN A 117 0.00 -6.72 14.89
N LEU A 118 -0.90 -7.28 15.72
CA LEU A 118 -0.54 -8.27 16.74
C LEU A 118 0.08 -9.52 16.10
N CYS A 119 -0.52 -10.05 15.05
CA CYS A 119 0.02 -11.18 14.30
C CYS A 119 1.40 -10.85 13.70
N GLY A 120 1.58 -9.63 13.17
CA GLY A 120 2.87 -9.16 12.64
C GLY A 120 3.96 -9.13 13.71
N TYR A 121 3.65 -8.62 14.91
CA TYR A 121 4.59 -8.64 16.05
C TYR A 121 4.93 -10.07 16.47
N LEU A 122 3.93 -10.94 16.59
CA LEU A 122 4.14 -12.34 16.93
C LEU A 122 5.02 -13.06 15.90
N LEU A 123 4.77 -12.87 14.62
CA LEU A 123 5.59 -13.43 13.55
C LEU A 123 7.05 -12.95 13.60
N ASN A 124 7.27 -11.68 13.99
CA ASN A 124 8.61 -11.15 14.12
C ASN A 124 9.38 -11.73 15.33
N THR A 125 8.66 -12.19 16.38
CA THR A 125 9.29 -12.84 17.55
C THR A 125 9.58 -14.33 17.32
N LEU A 126 8.94 -14.95 16.33
CA LEU A 126 9.18 -16.36 16.01
C LEU A 126 10.49 -16.51 15.24
N GLU A 127 11.32 -17.44 15.68
CA GLU A 127 12.54 -17.81 14.98
C GLU A 127 12.21 -18.68 13.74
N ILE A 128 11.64 -18.03 12.71
CA ILE A 128 11.15 -18.69 11.48
C ILE A 128 12.26 -19.46 10.77
N ASN A 129 13.52 -19.07 10.96
CA ASN A 129 14.69 -19.75 10.35
C ASN A 129 14.96 -21.14 10.93
N ARG A 130 14.32 -21.55 12.02
CA ARG A 130 14.37 -22.94 12.50
C ARG A 130 13.60 -23.89 11.58
N VAL A 131 12.71 -23.38 10.74
CA VAL A 131 12.01 -24.22 9.75
C VAL A 131 12.98 -24.53 8.62
N PRO A 132 13.22 -25.82 8.28
CA PRO A 132 14.25 -26.23 7.30
C PRO A 132 14.05 -25.63 5.90
N MET A 133 12.84 -25.21 5.57
CA MET A 133 12.50 -24.57 4.30
C MET A 133 13.09 -23.14 4.17
N PHE A 134 13.36 -22.46 5.27
CA PHE A 134 13.86 -21.09 5.31
C PHE A 134 15.32 -20.96 5.80
N GLY A 135 15.99 -22.08 6.08
CA GLY A 135 17.35 -22.11 6.63
C GLY A 135 18.44 -21.45 5.79
N ALA A 136 18.21 -21.29 4.48
CA ALA A 136 19.14 -20.62 3.55
C ALA A 136 18.88 -19.11 3.41
N MET A 137 17.80 -18.58 4.01
CA MET A 137 17.39 -17.19 3.89
C MET A 137 17.70 -16.42 5.17
N THR A 138 17.86 -15.10 5.05
CA THR A 138 17.93 -14.25 6.24
C THR A 138 16.56 -14.19 6.94
N PRO A 139 16.49 -13.95 8.28
CA PRO A 139 15.21 -13.81 8.99
C PRO A 139 14.25 -12.80 8.33
N PHE A 140 14.80 -11.71 7.84
CA PHE A 140 14.05 -10.68 7.13
C PHE A 140 13.48 -11.18 5.80
N GLN A 141 14.25 -11.91 5.01
CA GLN A 141 13.78 -12.48 3.74
C GLN A 141 12.65 -13.49 3.95
N SER A 142 12.78 -14.36 4.94
CA SER A 142 11.76 -15.35 5.30
C SER A 142 10.45 -14.68 5.70
N LEU A 143 10.53 -13.65 6.54
CA LEU A 143 9.37 -12.85 6.93
C LEU A 143 8.71 -12.17 5.72
N CYS A 144 9.50 -11.59 4.82
CA CYS A 144 8.99 -10.94 3.61
C CYS A 144 8.25 -11.92 2.69
N VAL A 145 8.74 -13.14 2.52
CA VAL A 145 8.08 -14.18 1.70
C VAL A 145 6.74 -14.57 2.32
N ILE A 146 6.69 -14.81 3.63
CA ILE A 146 5.47 -15.20 4.33
C ILE A 146 4.42 -14.08 4.23
N VAL A 147 4.81 -12.85 4.55
CA VAL A 147 3.90 -11.69 4.52
C VAL A 147 3.40 -11.41 3.10
N SER A 148 4.28 -11.49 2.10
CA SER A 148 3.90 -11.30 0.69
C SER A 148 2.93 -12.36 0.20
N SER A 149 3.17 -13.63 0.53
CA SER A 149 2.30 -14.74 0.16
C SER A 149 0.93 -14.62 0.81
N LEU A 150 0.91 -14.32 2.11
CA LEU A 150 -0.33 -14.11 2.87
C LEU A 150 -1.13 -12.91 2.33
N LEU A 151 -0.46 -11.80 2.02
CA LEU A 151 -1.10 -10.61 1.47
C LEU A 151 -1.77 -10.91 0.14
N VAL A 152 -1.06 -11.55 -0.81
CA VAL A 152 -1.62 -11.88 -2.12
C VAL A 152 -2.77 -12.89 -1.99
N PHE A 153 -2.64 -13.87 -1.10
CA PHE A 153 -3.69 -14.84 -0.80
C PHE A 153 -4.96 -14.16 -0.27
N LEU A 154 -4.83 -13.32 0.76
CA LEU A 154 -5.95 -12.60 1.36
C LEU A 154 -6.58 -11.60 0.39
N ALA A 155 -5.78 -10.89 -0.42
CA ALA A 155 -6.28 -9.98 -1.45
C ALA A 155 -7.06 -10.74 -2.53
N SER A 156 -6.58 -11.90 -2.96
CA SER A 156 -7.27 -12.76 -3.91
C SER A 156 -8.58 -13.29 -3.34
N LEU A 157 -8.57 -13.76 -2.10
CA LEU A 157 -9.76 -14.20 -1.38
C LEU A 157 -10.80 -13.08 -1.25
N THR A 158 -10.37 -11.89 -0.88
CA THR A 158 -11.23 -10.69 -0.82
C THR A 158 -11.84 -10.38 -2.18
N CYS A 159 -11.08 -10.45 -3.26
CA CYS A 159 -11.60 -10.22 -4.61
C CYS A 159 -12.63 -11.26 -5.06
N ILE A 160 -12.51 -12.51 -4.58
CA ILE A 160 -13.46 -13.58 -4.87
C ILE A 160 -14.74 -13.40 -4.07
N LEU A 161 -14.61 -13.18 -2.74
CA LEU A 161 -15.74 -13.15 -1.81
C LEU A 161 -16.50 -11.83 -1.82
N ALA A 162 -15.84 -10.70 -2.12
CA ALA A 162 -16.50 -9.40 -2.12
C ALA A 162 -17.64 -9.35 -3.14
N PRO A 163 -18.85 -8.92 -2.73
CA PRO A 163 -19.98 -8.79 -3.63
C PRO A 163 -19.68 -7.78 -4.74
N ARG A 164 -20.30 -7.96 -5.89
CA ARG A 164 -20.21 -6.97 -6.97
C ARG A 164 -21.05 -5.76 -6.56
N PRO A 165 -20.50 -4.53 -6.61
CA PRO A 165 -21.32 -3.34 -6.37
C PRO A 165 -22.47 -3.31 -7.38
N SER A 166 -23.68 -3.14 -6.90
CA SER A 166 -24.90 -3.14 -7.71
C SER A 166 -25.06 -1.89 -8.59
N VAL A 167 -24.26 -0.87 -8.38
CA VAL A 167 -24.27 0.38 -9.15
C VAL A 167 -23.04 0.41 -10.06
N ALA A 168 -23.21 -0.01 -11.29
CA ALA A 168 -22.25 0.28 -12.35
C ALA A 168 -22.35 1.78 -12.70
N LEU A 169 -21.44 2.59 -12.17
CA LEU A 169 -21.28 3.95 -12.68
C LEU A 169 -20.93 3.89 -14.17
N PRO A 170 -21.51 4.76 -15.02
CA PRO A 170 -21.24 4.73 -16.45
C PRO A 170 -19.75 4.87 -16.72
N ALA A 171 -19.20 3.91 -17.46
CA ALA A 171 -17.80 3.88 -17.87
C ALA A 171 -17.44 5.18 -18.59
N GLY A 172 -16.65 6.01 -17.94
CA GLY A 172 -16.17 7.25 -18.54
C GLY A 172 -15.24 6.97 -19.73
N LYS A 173 -15.39 7.75 -20.80
CA LYS A 173 -14.62 7.68 -22.04
C LYS A 173 -13.12 7.61 -21.79
N ASN A 174 -12.40 6.88 -22.65
CA ASN A 174 -10.94 6.75 -22.68
C ASN A 174 -10.22 8.08 -22.43
N LEU A 175 -9.67 8.26 -21.22
CA LEU A 175 -8.91 9.44 -20.90
C LEU A 175 -7.40 9.14 -20.86
N ARG A 176 -6.63 10.00 -21.52
CA ARG A 176 -5.17 10.00 -21.43
C ARG A 176 -4.75 10.35 -19.99
N LEU A 177 -3.77 9.65 -19.45
CA LEU A 177 -3.21 9.84 -18.10
C LEU A 177 -2.95 11.31 -17.72
N ARG A 178 -2.55 12.14 -18.70
CA ARG A 178 -2.36 13.59 -18.53
C ARG A 178 -3.64 14.33 -18.14
N HIS A 179 -4.79 13.91 -18.66
CA HIS A 179 -6.09 14.53 -18.34
C HIS A 179 -6.51 14.17 -16.91
N LEU A 180 -6.30 12.91 -16.51
CA LEU A 180 -6.57 12.44 -15.14
C LEU A 180 -5.73 13.19 -14.10
N ALA A 181 -4.44 13.37 -14.37
CA ALA A 181 -3.57 14.13 -13.49
C ALA A 181 -4.00 15.60 -13.38
N ARG A 182 -4.41 16.21 -14.49
CA ARG A 182 -4.87 17.61 -14.50
C ARG A 182 -6.20 17.77 -13.77
N GLU A 183 -7.16 16.88 -13.97
CA GLU A 183 -8.42 16.88 -13.23
C GLU A 183 -8.21 16.60 -11.74
N ALA A 184 -7.33 15.66 -11.37
CA ALA A 184 -6.99 15.41 -9.97
C ALA A 184 -6.39 16.66 -9.31
N VAL A 185 -5.47 17.35 -9.99
CA VAL A 185 -4.88 18.60 -9.49
C VAL A 185 -5.95 19.70 -9.41
N GLN A 186 -6.81 19.84 -10.40
CA GLN A 186 -7.90 20.83 -10.37
C GLN A 186 -8.90 20.55 -9.26
N THR A 187 -9.30 19.29 -9.06
CA THR A 187 -10.19 18.90 -7.97
C THR A 187 -9.54 19.18 -6.62
N ILE A 188 -8.27 18.82 -6.44
CA ILE A 188 -7.53 19.11 -5.20
C ILE A 188 -7.43 20.62 -4.96
N THR A 189 -7.12 21.39 -5.98
CA THR A 189 -6.98 22.86 -5.82
C THR A 189 -8.32 23.54 -5.58
N SER A 190 -9.41 23.11 -6.21
CA SER A 190 -10.75 23.66 -5.97
C SER A 190 -11.26 23.28 -4.57
N GLU A 191 -11.05 22.05 -4.13
CA GLU A 191 -11.46 21.60 -2.80
C GLU A 191 -10.60 22.20 -1.67
N LEU A 192 -9.30 22.47 -1.91
CA LEU A 192 -8.45 23.19 -0.95
C LEU A 192 -8.80 24.70 -0.89
N GLY A 193 -9.30 25.28 -1.98
CA GLY A 193 -9.58 26.71 -2.06
C GLY A 193 -10.76 27.18 -1.17
N SER A 194 -11.77 26.32 -0.99
CA SER A 194 -12.92 26.59 -0.14
C SER A 194 -13.56 25.31 0.40
N PRO A 195 -12.88 24.62 1.34
CA PRO A 195 -13.42 23.38 1.87
C PRO A 195 -14.69 23.66 2.69
N PRO A 196 -15.72 22.80 2.60
CA PRO A 196 -16.88 22.83 3.48
C PRO A 196 -16.45 22.85 4.94
N LYS A 197 -17.18 23.59 5.79
CA LYS A 197 -16.84 23.76 7.23
C LYS A 197 -16.55 22.42 7.93
N VAL A 198 -17.30 21.38 7.60
CA VAL A 198 -17.12 20.03 8.16
C VAL A 198 -15.76 19.44 7.78
N ILE A 199 -15.32 19.62 6.54
CA ILE A 199 -14.02 19.11 6.07
C ILE A 199 -12.88 19.85 6.77
N LYS A 200 -13.01 21.17 6.99
CA LYS A 200 -12.01 21.95 7.71
C LYS A 200 -11.86 21.46 9.15
N GLN A 201 -12.97 21.26 9.86
CA GLN A 201 -12.96 20.72 11.23
C GLN A 201 -12.35 19.31 11.30
N LEU A 202 -12.67 18.43 10.33
CA LEU A 202 -12.06 17.12 10.22
C LEU A 202 -10.54 17.19 10.02
N PHE A 203 -10.08 18.12 9.21
CA PHE A 203 -8.64 18.35 8.98
C PHE A 203 -7.94 18.81 10.27
N GLU A 204 -8.54 19.73 11.02
CA GLU A 204 -7.99 20.19 12.30
C GLU A 204 -7.90 19.05 13.32
N ILE A 205 -8.97 18.26 13.48
CA ILE A 205 -8.98 17.09 14.37
C ILE A 205 -7.90 16.08 13.96
N GLN A 206 -7.81 15.80 12.67
CA GLN A 206 -6.84 14.86 12.14
C GLN A 206 -5.39 15.35 12.34
N PHE A 207 -5.14 16.64 12.16
CA PHE A 207 -3.84 17.24 12.39
C PHE A 207 -3.39 17.11 13.85
N TYR A 208 -4.25 17.47 14.82
CA TYR A 208 -3.93 17.32 16.24
C TYR A 208 -3.78 15.86 16.65
N SER A 209 -4.61 14.96 16.10
CA SER A 209 -4.50 13.52 16.33
C SER A 209 -3.15 12.98 15.87
N TRP A 210 -2.68 13.36 14.68
CA TRP A 210 -1.38 12.94 14.19
C TRP A 210 -0.22 13.55 14.99
N MET A 211 -0.33 14.82 15.38
CA MET A 211 0.69 15.45 16.24
C MET A 211 0.83 14.72 17.59
N ALA A 212 -0.26 14.25 18.17
CA ALA A 212 -0.22 13.46 19.41
C ALA A 212 0.34 12.04 19.17
N TRP A 213 0.06 11.44 18.02
CA TRP A 213 0.45 10.07 17.72
C TRP A 213 1.92 9.91 17.30
N PHE A 214 2.49 10.89 16.60
CA PHE A 214 3.88 10.86 16.14
C PHE A 214 4.90 10.64 17.25
N PRO A 215 4.88 11.37 18.39
CA PRO A 215 5.79 11.12 19.50
C PRO A 215 5.65 9.70 20.05
N VAL A 216 4.42 9.19 20.19
CA VAL A 216 4.18 7.82 20.70
C VAL A 216 4.83 6.80 19.78
N MET A 217 4.62 6.90 18.46
CA MET A 217 5.25 6.00 17.50
C MET A 217 6.79 6.09 17.53
N TYR A 218 7.33 7.28 17.65
CA TYR A 218 8.78 7.48 17.66
C TYR A 218 9.44 6.89 18.91
N TYR A 219 8.81 7.03 20.08
CA TYR A 219 9.36 6.51 21.34
C TYR A 219 9.07 5.03 21.58
N GLN A 220 8.05 4.45 20.94
CA GLN A 220 7.77 3.01 21.02
C GLN A 220 8.80 2.14 20.29
N THR A 221 9.52 2.70 19.32
CA THR A 221 10.51 1.98 18.51
C THR A 221 11.91 2.01 19.08
N ARG A 222 12.10 2.56 20.27
CA ARG A 222 13.37 2.61 21.00
C ARG A 222 13.37 1.57 22.12
#